data_edafa31111e1a3c941b0835bcd96ed6d
#
_entry.id   edafa31111e1a3c941b0835bcd96ed6d
#
_cell.length_a   1.000
_cell.length_b   1.000
_cell.length_c   1.000
_cell.angle_alpha   90.00
_cell.angle_beta   90.00
_cell.angle_gamma   90.00
#
_symmetry.space_group_name_H-M   'P 1'
#
loop_
_entity.id
_entity.type
_entity.pdbx_description
1 polymer ?
#
loop_
_entity_poly.entity_id
_entity_poly.type
_entity_poly.pdbx_seq_one_letter_code
_entity_poly.pdbx_strand_id
1 'polypeptide(L)'
;MLTDVIAKFTSRQAHVAVIGLGYVGLPLSVILAEAGYRVTGIDLDESKVAAINRGESYIEDVSSERLRRVTGDWGAGTGREASQSPVPNPQSLLSATTDYSVLADCDAVSICVPTPLNKTGDPDITYIVAASEQIARYLHPGMVVILESTTYPGTTTEVVLPILEKGDWGSETGMQDSQSPISNPRSPLPGHDFFLAFSPERVDPGRTDWTTRNTPKVIGGVTPACLRAASAYYGQAMETLIPVSSPEAAELTKLFENTFRSVNIGLANELQLMCDKLGLDAWEVIDAAATKPFGFMKFTPGPGLGGHCIPID
;
A
#
# COMPACT_ATOMS: atom_id res chain seq x y z
N MET A 1 21.60 -10.15 8.68
CA MET A 1 20.49 -9.88 7.75
C MET A 1 19.55 -8.77 8.25
N LEU A 2 18.74 -8.90 9.32
CA LEU A 2 17.80 -7.85 9.76
C LEU A 2 18.50 -6.49 9.99
N THR A 3 19.67 -6.47 10.64
CA THR A 3 20.45 -5.24 10.88
C THR A 3 20.85 -4.56 9.57
N ASP A 4 21.25 -5.34 8.57
CA ASP A 4 21.67 -4.82 7.28
C ASP A 4 20.47 -4.25 6.48
N VAL A 5 19.32 -4.95 6.55
CA VAL A 5 18.05 -4.48 5.97
C VAL A 5 17.64 -3.15 6.59
N ILE A 6 17.63 -3.05 7.93
CA ILE A 6 17.32 -1.80 8.63
C ILE A 6 18.32 -0.69 8.24
N ALA A 7 19.62 -0.99 8.17
CA ALA A 7 20.63 -0.02 7.77
C ALA A 7 20.41 0.50 6.34
N LYS A 8 20.03 -0.37 5.42
CA LYS A 8 19.73 -0.02 4.02
C LYS A 8 18.54 0.96 3.93
N PHE A 9 17.48 0.74 4.68
CA PHE A 9 16.34 1.67 4.75
C PHE A 9 16.71 2.99 5.43
N THR A 10 17.40 2.92 6.55
CA THR A 10 17.79 4.14 7.30
C THR A 10 18.74 5.04 6.49
N SER A 11 19.63 4.44 5.70
CA SER A 11 20.54 5.17 4.81
C SER A 11 19.89 5.59 3.47
N ARG A 12 18.65 5.18 3.20
CA ARG A 12 17.91 5.43 1.95
C ARG A 12 18.56 4.83 0.70
N GLN A 13 19.37 3.81 0.87
CA GLN A 13 20.04 3.10 -0.23
C GLN A 13 19.17 1.97 -0.79
N ALA A 14 18.02 1.70 -0.15
CA ALA A 14 17.11 0.65 -0.58
C ALA A 14 16.44 1.01 -1.91
N HIS A 15 16.30 0.00 -2.78
CA HIS A 15 15.42 0.03 -3.93
C HIS A 15 14.09 -0.60 -3.54
N VAL A 16 12.99 0.11 -3.74
CA VAL A 16 11.66 -0.33 -3.32
C VAL A 16 10.71 -0.42 -4.51
N ALA A 17 9.83 -1.40 -4.50
CA ALA A 17 8.79 -1.56 -5.50
C ALA A 17 7.40 -1.29 -4.89
N VAL A 18 6.47 -0.79 -5.70
CA VAL A 18 5.05 -0.65 -5.36
C VAL A 18 4.23 -1.29 -6.48
N ILE A 19 3.47 -2.34 -6.17
CA ILE A 19 2.61 -3.06 -7.12
C ILE A 19 1.18 -2.52 -7.02
N GLY A 20 0.65 -2.05 -8.16
CA GLY A 20 -0.64 -1.37 -8.24
C GLY A 20 -0.50 0.13 -8.03
N LEU A 21 -0.63 0.90 -9.12
CA LEU A 21 -0.41 2.36 -9.13
C LEU A 21 -1.75 3.12 -9.16
N GLY A 22 -2.72 2.62 -8.37
CA GLY A 22 -4.01 3.27 -8.14
C GLY A 22 -3.94 4.37 -7.07
N TYR A 23 -5.11 4.65 -6.46
CA TYR A 23 -5.30 5.71 -5.44
C TYR A 23 -4.46 5.51 -4.16
N VAL A 24 -3.97 4.30 -3.90
CA VAL A 24 -3.06 3.99 -2.78
C VAL A 24 -1.61 3.99 -3.25
N GLY A 25 -1.31 3.22 -4.30
CA GLY A 25 0.08 2.95 -4.68
C GLY A 25 0.80 4.13 -5.32
N LEU A 26 0.13 4.97 -6.13
CA LEU A 26 0.80 6.15 -6.71
C LEU A 26 1.18 7.20 -5.65
N PRO A 27 0.28 7.61 -4.72
CA PRO A 27 0.66 8.48 -3.61
C PRO A 27 1.79 7.90 -2.75
N LEU A 28 1.73 6.60 -2.43
CA LEU A 28 2.79 5.92 -1.69
C LEU A 28 4.14 5.98 -2.43
N SER A 29 4.14 5.65 -3.73
CA SER A 29 5.35 5.69 -4.56
C SER A 29 6.02 7.07 -4.56
N VAL A 30 5.20 8.13 -4.67
CA VAL A 30 5.70 9.51 -4.65
C VAL A 30 6.30 9.87 -3.28
N ILE A 31 5.63 9.51 -2.18
CA ILE A 31 6.11 9.81 -0.82
C ILE A 31 7.42 9.06 -0.52
N LEU A 32 7.54 7.80 -0.94
CA LEU A 32 8.77 7.02 -0.79
C LEU A 32 9.92 7.64 -1.60
N ALA A 33 9.66 8.10 -2.82
CA ALA A 33 10.64 8.79 -3.64
C ALA A 33 11.05 10.15 -3.03
N GLU A 34 10.08 10.94 -2.53
CA GLU A 34 10.35 12.19 -1.80
C GLU A 34 11.17 11.95 -0.51
N ALA A 35 11.01 10.79 0.12
CA ALA A 35 11.84 10.39 1.26
C ALA A 35 13.28 10.00 0.87
N GLY A 36 13.57 9.86 -0.44
CA GLY A 36 14.89 9.60 -0.99
C GLY A 36 15.14 8.15 -1.37
N TYR A 37 14.13 7.29 -1.40
CA TYR A 37 14.26 5.94 -1.94
C TYR A 37 14.27 5.94 -3.48
N ARG A 38 14.99 4.99 -4.06
CA ARG A 38 14.76 4.58 -5.45
C ARG A 38 13.47 3.75 -5.49
N VAL A 39 12.49 4.16 -6.29
CA VAL A 39 11.16 3.53 -6.35
C VAL A 39 10.87 3.05 -7.75
N THR A 40 10.41 1.81 -7.88
CA THR A 40 9.84 1.29 -9.14
C THR A 40 8.37 0.93 -8.91
N GLY A 41 7.49 1.68 -9.56
CA GLY A 41 6.07 1.34 -9.62
C GLY A 41 5.81 0.23 -10.62
N ILE A 42 4.97 -0.74 -10.28
CA ILE A 42 4.56 -1.84 -11.18
C ILE A 42 3.04 -1.80 -11.33
N ASP A 43 2.55 -1.68 -12.57
CA ASP A 43 1.12 -1.77 -12.89
C ASP A 43 0.94 -2.48 -14.22
N LEU A 44 -0.10 -3.30 -14.36
CA LEU A 44 -0.42 -4.01 -15.61
C LEU A 44 -0.99 -3.07 -16.69
N ASP A 45 -1.46 -1.89 -16.31
CA ASP A 45 -2.00 -0.88 -17.21
C ASP A 45 -0.85 -0.04 -17.81
N GLU A 46 -0.48 -0.35 -19.04
CA GLU A 46 0.57 0.38 -19.80
C GLU A 46 0.30 1.88 -19.88
N SER A 47 -0.97 2.30 -19.88
CA SER A 47 -1.32 3.71 -19.97
C SER A 47 -0.93 4.48 -18.69
N LYS A 48 -1.13 3.87 -17.51
CA LYS A 48 -0.68 4.41 -16.24
C LYS A 48 0.85 4.45 -16.15
N VAL A 49 1.50 3.37 -16.54
CA VAL A 49 2.98 3.30 -16.58
C VAL A 49 3.54 4.41 -17.48
N ALA A 50 3.00 4.57 -18.67
CA ALA A 50 3.41 5.62 -19.58
C ALA A 50 3.15 7.03 -19.05
N ALA A 51 1.99 7.27 -18.39
CA ALA A 51 1.64 8.55 -17.79
C ALA A 51 2.63 8.93 -16.67
N ILE A 52 2.92 8.00 -15.75
CA ILE A 52 3.88 8.22 -14.66
C ILE A 52 5.26 8.56 -15.22
N ASN A 53 5.75 7.80 -16.19
CA ASN A 53 7.07 8.03 -16.80
C ASN A 53 7.14 9.36 -17.57
N ARG A 54 6.01 9.96 -17.97
CA ARG A 54 5.94 11.33 -18.50
C ARG A 54 5.71 12.41 -17.44
N GLY A 55 5.61 12.02 -16.15
CA GLY A 55 5.27 12.95 -15.07
C GLY A 55 3.84 13.49 -15.13
N GLU A 56 2.92 12.73 -15.70
CA GLU A 56 1.50 13.04 -15.83
C GLU A 56 0.70 12.24 -14.80
N SER A 57 0.10 12.91 -13.83
CA SER A 57 -0.75 12.26 -12.83
C SER A 57 -2.19 12.12 -13.33
N TYR A 58 -2.81 11.00 -12.99
CA TYR A 58 -4.21 10.68 -13.20
C TYR A 58 -4.98 10.56 -11.86
N ILE A 59 -4.36 10.95 -10.75
CA ILE A 59 -4.93 10.91 -9.40
C ILE A 59 -4.92 12.32 -8.82
N GLU A 60 -6.06 12.77 -8.27
CA GLU A 60 -6.21 14.12 -7.72
C GLU A 60 -5.28 14.43 -6.56
N ASP A 61 -5.00 13.42 -5.68
CA ASP A 61 -4.14 13.55 -4.51
C ASP A 61 -2.64 13.72 -4.85
N VAL A 62 -2.26 13.48 -6.10
CA VAL A 62 -0.90 13.66 -6.61
C VAL A 62 -0.93 14.60 -7.80
N SER A 63 -0.47 15.84 -7.63
CA SER A 63 -0.35 16.75 -8.78
C SER A 63 0.75 16.31 -9.75
N SER A 64 0.56 16.58 -11.06
CA SER A 64 1.60 16.30 -12.06
C SER A 64 2.91 17.05 -11.77
N GLU A 65 2.86 18.23 -11.14
CA GLU A 65 4.06 18.94 -10.71
C GLU A 65 4.83 18.16 -9.65
N ARG A 66 4.12 17.62 -8.64
CA ARG A 66 4.71 16.80 -7.58
C ARG A 66 5.32 15.52 -8.15
N LEU A 67 4.62 14.87 -9.10
CA LEU A 67 5.10 13.67 -9.76
C LEU A 67 6.38 13.93 -10.56
N ARG A 68 6.47 15.03 -11.34
CA ARG A 68 7.66 15.41 -12.11
C ARG A 68 8.90 15.63 -11.26
N ARG A 69 8.75 16.11 -10.03
CA ARG A 69 9.88 16.31 -9.09
C ARG A 69 10.61 15.00 -8.78
N VAL A 70 9.88 13.88 -8.76
CA VAL A 70 10.43 12.56 -8.40
C VAL A 70 10.73 11.68 -9.62
N THR A 71 10.03 11.87 -10.75
CA THR A 71 10.31 11.13 -12.00
C THR A 71 11.45 11.74 -12.83
N GLY A 72 11.89 12.97 -12.49
CA GLY A 72 12.86 13.73 -13.28
C GLY A 72 12.21 14.37 -14.50
N ASP A 73 12.83 15.46 -15.00
CA ASP A 73 12.33 16.19 -16.16
C ASP A 73 12.64 15.38 -17.45
N TRP A 74 11.69 14.58 -17.92
CA TRP A 74 11.74 13.93 -19.22
C TRP A 74 11.43 14.95 -20.32
N GLY A 75 12.27 16.02 -20.37
CA GLY A 75 12.42 16.89 -21.52
C GLY A 75 11.13 17.29 -22.25
N ALA A 76 10.32 18.15 -21.66
CA ALA A 76 9.44 19.04 -22.42
C ALA A 76 10.30 20.16 -23.06
N GLY A 77 11.15 19.81 -24.03
CA GLY A 77 11.96 20.84 -24.68
C GLY A 77 13.11 20.32 -25.51
N THR A 78 12.84 19.55 -26.53
CA THR A 78 13.47 19.55 -27.85
C THR A 78 13.02 18.32 -28.62
N GLY A 79 12.37 18.52 -29.78
CA GLY A 79 11.80 17.48 -30.64
C GLY A 79 12.75 16.33 -30.95
N ARG A 80 12.73 15.29 -30.15
CA ARG A 80 13.28 13.99 -30.46
C ARG A 80 12.14 12.98 -30.52
N GLU A 81 12.03 12.36 -31.69
CA GLU A 81 11.06 11.32 -32.00
C GLU A 81 11.10 10.16 -30.95
N ALA A 82 9.93 9.68 -30.55
CA ALA A 82 9.69 8.62 -29.60
C ALA A 82 10.09 7.23 -30.16
N SER A 83 11.36 6.95 -30.33
CA SER A 83 11.83 5.64 -30.83
C SER A 83 13.03 5.03 -30.10
N GLN A 84 13.33 5.48 -28.87
CA GLN A 84 14.33 4.80 -28.03
C GLN A 84 13.78 4.64 -26.62
N SER A 85 13.86 3.42 -26.09
CA SER A 85 13.55 3.12 -24.68
C SER A 85 14.23 4.16 -23.79
N PRO A 86 13.48 4.81 -22.88
CA PRO A 86 14.06 5.88 -22.08
C PRO A 86 15.10 5.28 -21.13
N VAL A 87 16.36 5.67 -21.29
CA VAL A 87 17.38 5.43 -20.28
C VAL A 87 17.00 6.26 -19.04
N PRO A 88 16.84 5.66 -17.84
CA PRO A 88 16.49 6.41 -16.65
C PRO A 88 17.47 7.57 -16.42
N ASN A 89 16.93 8.77 -16.20
CA ASN A 89 17.74 9.90 -15.73
C ASN A 89 18.36 9.51 -14.38
N PRO A 90 19.69 9.63 -14.18
CA PRO A 90 20.33 9.30 -12.91
C PRO A 90 19.78 10.07 -11.69
N GLN A 91 18.99 11.11 -11.89
CA GLN A 91 18.34 11.91 -10.85
C GLN A 91 16.86 11.50 -10.61
N SER A 92 16.29 10.59 -11.41
CA SER A 92 14.93 10.10 -11.21
C SER A 92 14.90 9.09 -10.08
N LEU A 93 14.09 9.38 -9.06
CA LEU A 93 13.85 8.47 -7.94
C LEU A 93 12.64 7.57 -8.17
N LEU A 94 11.71 7.93 -9.05
CA LEU A 94 10.51 7.14 -9.38
C LEU A 94 10.47 6.83 -10.88
N SER A 95 10.28 5.56 -11.20
CA SER A 95 9.95 5.06 -12.54
C SER A 95 8.81 4.03 -12.45
N ALA A 96 8.15 3.75 -13.56
CA ALA A 96 7.11 2.72 -13.63
C ALA A 96 7.35 1.72 -14.75
N THR A 97 6.91 0.47 -14.57
CA THR A 97 7.04 -0.62 -15.53
C THR A 97 5.88 -1.62 -15.41
N THR A 98 5.68 -2.43 -16.45
CA THR A 98 4.82 -3.61 -16.40
C THR A 98 5.59 -4.90 -16.07
N ASP A 99 6.93 -4.84 -16.03
CA ASP A 99 7.81 -5.99 -15.86
C ASP A 99 8.10 -6.25 -14.38
N TYR A 100 7.70 -7.42 -13.89
CA TYR A 100 7.94 -7.88 -12.53
C TYR A 100 9.40 -8.34 -12.27
N SER A 101 10.21 -8.53 -13.31
CA SER A 101 11.61 -8.97 -13.14
C SER A 101 12.45 -7.97 -12.33
N VAL A 102 12.04 -6.71 -12.28
CA VAL A 102 12.67 -5.67 -11.46
C VAL A 102 12.67 -5.97 -9.97
N LEU A 103 11.77 -6.87 -9.51
CA LEU A 103 11.70 -7.31 -8.11
C LEU A 103 12.96 -8.04 -7.66
N ALA A 104 13.71 -8.66 -8.57
CA ALA A 104 14.98 -9.32 -8.25
C ALA A 104 16.01 -8.38 -7.61
N ASP A 105 15.92 -7.08 -7.90
CA ASP A 105 16.83 -6.04 -7.40
C ASP A 105 16.20 -5.16 -6.32
N CYS A 106 14.97 -5.46 -5.86
CA CYS A 106 14.25 -4.64 -4.91
C CYS A 106 14.39 -5.15 -3.46
N ASP A 107 14.73 -4.27 -2.53
CA ASP A 107 14.85 -4.57 -1.11
C ASP A 107 13.49 -4.65 -0.40
N ALA A 108 12.49 -3.97 -0.93
CA ALA A 108 11.12 -4.04 -0.42
C ALA A 108 10.09 -3.95 -1.54
N VAL A 109 8.90 -4.50 -1.29
CA VAL A 109 7.75 -4.40 -2.17
C VAL A 109 6.47 -4.19 -1.36
N SER A 110 5.69 -3.16 -1.74
CA SER A 110 4.34 -2.89 -1.22
C SER A 110 3.29 -3.35 -2.23
N ILE A 111 2.29 -4.12 -1.78
CA ILE A 111 1.18 -4.62 -2.59
C ILE A 111 -0.02 -3.69 -2.37
N CYS A 112 -0.32 -2.87 -3.38
CA CYS A 112 -1.40 -1.87 -3.40
C CYS A 112 -2.44 -2.15 -4.49
N VAL A 113 -2.70 -3.42 -4.75
CA VAL A 113 -3.65 -3.85 -5.79
C VAL A 113 -5.11 -3.68 -5.33
N PRO A 114 -6.07 -3.51 -6.27
CA PRO A 114 -7.47 -3.40 -5.90
C PRO A 114 -8.03 -4.70 -5.30
N THR A 115 -9.01 -4.55 -4.40
CA THR A 115 -9.76 -5.64 -3.76
C THR A 115 -11.26 -5.39 -3.93
N PRO A 116 -11.80 -5.50 -5.17
CA PRO A 116 -13.22 -5.28 -5.41
C PRO A 116 -14.07 -6.38 -4.76
N LEU A 117 -15.37 -6.13 -4.63
CA LEU A 117 -16.31 -7.20 -4.30
C LEU A 117 -16.60 -8.06 -5.53
N ASN A 118 -16.69 -9.36 -5.33
CA ASN A 118 -17.18 -10.27 -6.35
C ASN A 118 -18.72 -10.16 -6.52
N LYS A 119 -19.31 -10.95 -7.41
CA LYS A 119 -20.77 -10.93 -7.67
C LYS A 119 -21.62 -11.37 -6.48
N THR A 120 -21.04 -12.07 -5.50
CA THR A 120 -21.71 -12.54 -4.29
C THR A 120 -21.54 -11.58 -3.12
N GLY A 121 -20.75 -10.50 -3.30
CA GLY A 121 -20.48 -9.51 -2.25
C GLY A 121 -19.29 -9.85 -1.36
N ASP A 122 -18.53 -10.93 -1.69
CA ASP A 122 -17.32 -11.28 -0.95
C ASP A 122 -16.10 -10.53 -1.51
N PRO A 123 -15.06 -10.25 -0.71
CA PRO A 123 -13.82 -9.64 -1.20
C PRO A 123 -13.13 -10.49 -2.27
N ASP A 124 -12.80 -9.91 -3.40
CA ASP A 124 -12.01 -10.57 -4.44
C ASP A 124 -10.52 -10.32 -4.21
N ILE A 125 -9.84 -11.33 -3.66
CA ILE A 125 -8.40 -11.30 -3.37
C ILE A 125 -7.54 -11.82 -4.52
N THR A 126 -8.11 -12.09 -5.69
CA THR A 126 -7.39 -12.65 -6.86
C THR A 126 -6.17 -11.81 -7.23
N TYR A 127 -6.28 -10.48 -7.15
CA TYR A 127 -5.17 -9.58 -7.44
C TYR A 127 -4.04 -9.67 -6.39
N ILE A 128 -4.39 -9.88 -5.10
CA ILE A 128 -3.40 -10.09 -4.03
C ILE A 128 -2.66 -11.40 -4.27
N VAL A 129 -3.40 -12.48 -4.59
CA VAL A 129 -2.80 -13.79 -4.91
C VAL A 129 -1.85 -13.67 -6.10
N ALA A 130 -2.30 -13.08 -7.21
CA ALA A 130 -1.48 -12.91 -8.41
C ALA A 130 -0.21 -12.09 -8.15
N ALA A 131 -0.32 -10.98 -7.41
CA ALA A 131 0.84 -10.18 -7.03
C ALA A 131 1.81 -10.96 -6.13
N SER A 132 1.28 -11.71 -5.16
CA SER A 132 2.08 -12.54 -4.25
C SER A 132 2.81 -13.67 -4.99
N GLU A 133 2.17 -14.29 -6.00
CA GLU A 133 2.80 -15.30 -6.86
C GLU A 133 3.93 -14.71 -7.72
N GLN A 134 3.77 -13.46 -8.21
CA GLN A 134 4.87 -12.79 -8.90
C GLN A 134 6.03 -12.47 -7.95
N ILE A 135 5.74 -11.98 -6.74
CA ILE A 135 6.78 -11.70 -5.73
C ILE A 135 7.52 -13.00 -5.37
N ALA A 136 6.81 -14.11 -5.17
CA ALA A 136 7.39 -15.40 -4.81
C ALA A 136 8.46 -15.90 -5.80
N ARG A 137 8.34 -15.54 -7.09
CA ARG A 137 9.33 -15.89 -8.14
C ARG A 137 10.65 -15.13 -8.02
N TYR A 138 10.62 -13.96 -7.40
CA TYR A 138 11.77 -13.06 -7.25
C TYR A 138 12.17 -12.87 -5.79
N LEU A 139 11.53 -13.62 -4.87
CA LEU A 139 11.81 -13.51 -3.45
C LEU A 139 13.25 -13.93 -3.15
N HIS A 140 13.96 -13.07 -2.44
CA HIS A 140 15.37 -13.27 -2.10
C HIS A 140 15.67 -12.88 -0.64
N PRO A 141 16.86 -13.28 -0.10
CA PRO A 141 17.22 -12.99 1.28
C PRO A 141 17.17 -11.50 1.61
N GLY A 142 16.42 -11.18 2.68
CA GLY A 142 16.30 -9.82 3.20
C GLY A 142 15.18 -8.98 2.58
N MET A 143 14.47 -9.46 1.56
CA MET A 143 13.34 -8.72 0.97
C MET A 143 12.25 -8.48 2.01
N VAL A 144 11.70 -7.26 2.02
CA VAL A 144 10.55 -6.88 2.84
C VAL A 144 9.30 -6.82 1.97
N VAL A 145 8.29 -7.62 2.28
CA VAL A 145 7.00 -7.64 1.58
C VAL A 145 5.94 -7.04 2.50
N ILE A 146 5.16 -6.09 1.99
CA ILE A 146 4.12 -5.42 2.77
C ILE A 146 2.81 -5.45 1.99
N LEU A 147 1.76 -6.03 2.58
CA LEU A 147 0.42 -5.94 2.04
C LEU A 147 -0.24 -4.64 2.54
N GLU A 148 -0.68 -3.79 1.62
CA GLU A 148 -1.40 -2.54 1.90
C GLU A 148 -2.86 -2.56 1.43
N SER A 149 -3.19 -3.45 0.51
CA SER A 149 -4.56 -3.63 0.02
C SER A 149 -5.51 -3.94 1.17
N THR A 150 -6.66 -3.28 1.21
CA THR A 150 -7.72 -3.57 2.20
C THR A 150 -8.20 -5.01 2.05
N THR A 151 -8.29 -5.73 3.16
CA THR A 151 -8.67 -7.14 3.16
C THR A 151 -9.19 -7.57 4.55
N TYR A 152 -9.68 -8.79 4.65
CA TYR A 152 -10.14 -9.38 5.93
C TYR A 152 -8.97 -9.89 6.78
N PRO A 153 -9.14 -9.94 8.13
CA PRO A 153 -8.11 -10.44 9.04
C PRO A 153 -7.69 -11.88 8.71
N GLY A 154 -6.38 -12.10 8.65
CA GLY A 154 -5.77 -13.38 8.32
C GLY A 154 -5.24 -13.46 6.87
N THR A 155 -5.59 -12.53 5.98
CA THR A 155 -5.13 -12.59 4.58
C THR A 155 -3.60 -12.61 4.49
N THR A 156 -2.91 -11.82 5.29
CA THR A 156 -1.43 -11.78 5.26
C THR A 156 -0.83 -13.12 5.67
N THR A 157 -1.35 -13.76 6.71
CA THR A 157 -0.79 -15.00 7.28
C THR A 157 -1.32 -16.27 6.64
N GLU A 158 -2.59 -16.28 6.19
CA GLU A 158 -3.24 -17.47 5.66
C GLU A 158 -3.18 -17.57 4.12
N VAL A 159 -2.97 -16.45 3.43
CA VAL A 159 -2.94 -16.40 1.96
C VAL A 159 -1.55 -15.99 1.46
N VAL A 160 -1.08 -14.78 1.82
CA VAL A 160 0.17 -14.25 1.27
C VAL A 160 1.37 -15.06 1.74
N LEU A 161 1.49 -15.32 3.05
CA LEU A 161 2.61 -16.05 3.62
C LEU A 161 2.82 -17.43 2.98
N PRO A 162 1.78 -18.31 2.86
CA PRO A 162 1.96 -19.63 2.24
C PRO A 162 2.37 -19.57 0.76
N ILE A 163 2.01 -18.50 0.02
CA ILE A 163 2.44 -18.32 -1.36
C ILE A 163 3.95 -17.98 -1.40
N LEU A 164 4.40 -17.07 -0.54
CA LEU A 164 5.80 -16.69 -0.46
C LEU A 164 6.70 -17.84 0.01
N GLU A 165 6.22 -18.68 0.94
CA GLU A 165 6.94 -19.86 1.43
C GLU A 165 7.10 -20.98 0.39
N LYS A 166 6.26 -20.99 -0.65
CA LYS A 166 6.31 -21.95 -1.77
C LYS A 166 7.15 -21.46 -2.95
N GLY A 167 7.64 -20.22 -2.93
CA GLY A 167 8.46 -19.65 -4.00
C GLY A 167 9.74 -20.46 -4.24
N ASP A 168 10.35 -20.29 -5.42
CA ASP A 168 11.59 -20.96 -5.85
C ASP A 168 12.82 -20.42 -5.07
N TRP A 169 12.84 -20.65 -3.76
CA TRP A 169 13.92 -20.23 -2.89
C TRP A 169 15.18 -21.08 -3.12
N GLY A 170 16.19 -20.47 -3.71
CA GLY A 170 17.51 -21.10 -3.88
C GLY A 170 17.69 -21.92 -5.14
N SER A 171 16.82 -21.84 -6.13
CA SER A 171 17.17 -22.24 -7.50
C SER A 171 18.11 -21.17 -8.08
N GLU A 172 19.41 -21.28 -7.76
CA GLU A 172 20.45 -20.44 -8.38
C GLU A 172 20.34 -20.55 -9.89
N THR A 173 20.04 -19.44 -10.53
CA THR A 173 20.19 -19.29 -11.97
C THR A 173 21.66 -19.52 -12.34
N GLY A 174 21.96 -20.72 -12.85
CA GLY A 174 23.04 -20.89 -13.79
C GLY A 174 24.43 -21.29 -13.30
N MET A 175 24.57 -22.19 -12.31
CA MET A 175 25.76 -23.03 -12.21
C MET A 175 25.36 -24.45 -11.82
N GLN A 176 25.24 -25.30 -12.84
CA GLN A 176 25.27 -26.76 -12.64
C GLN A 176 26.68 -27.17 -12.22
N ASP A 177 26.95 -27.14 -10.93
CA ASP A 177 28.05 -27.89 -10.37
C ASP A 177 27.47 -29.21 -9.87
N SER A 178 27.65 -30.26 -10.67
CA SER A 178 27.04 -31.58 -10.60
C SER A 178 27.63 -32.47 -9.50
N GLN A 179 28.12 -31.94 -8.37
CA GLN A 179 28.74 -32.74 -7.30
C GLN A 179 28.49 -32.24 -5.87
N SER A 180 27.36 -31.59 -5.55
CA SER A 180 27.00 -31.37 -4.16
C SER A 180 25.82 -32.26 -3.74
N PRO A 181 25.84 -32.92 -2.57
CA PRO A 181 24.72 -33.75 -2.13
C PRO A 181 23.51 -32.85 -1.86
N ILE A 182 22.40 -33.26 -2.43
CA ILE A 182 21.02 -32.73 -2.35
C ILE A 182 20.80 -31.91 -1.06
N SER A 183 20.95 -30.59 -1.14
CA SER A 183 20.32 -29.70 -0.19
C SER A 183 18.83 -29.66 -0.56
N ASN A 184 18.02 -30.29 0.26
CA ASN A 184 16.57 -30.22 0.15
C ASN A 184 16.23 -28.71 0.31
N PRO A 185 15.70 -28.00 -0.70
CA PRO A 185 15.42 -26.59 -0.58
C PRO A 185 14.37 -26.42 0.53
N ARG A 186 14.78 -25.84 1.66
CA ARG A 186 13.84 -25.53 2.73
C ARG A 186 12.98 -24.33 2.31
N SER A 187 11.73 -24.31 2.72
CA SER A 187 10.89 -23.13 2.55
C SER A 187 11.52 -21.92 3.26
N PRO A 188 11.46 -20.72 2.68
CA PRO A 188 11.94 -19.51 3.33
C PRO A 188 11.13 -19.20 4.58
N LEU A 189 11.77 -18.71 5.64
CA LEU A 189 11.16 -18.44 6.94
C LEU A 189 10.96 -16.92 7.14
N PRO A 190 9.73 -16.45 7.44
CA PRO A 190 9.48 -15.04 7.72
C PRO A 190 10.22 -14.60 8.99
N GLY A 191 10.83 -13.41 8.94
CA GLY A 191 11.63 -12.85 10.02
C GLY A 191 13.07 -13.37 10.10
N HIS A 192 13.41 -14.33 9.27
CA HIS A 192 14.77 -14.88 9.13
C HIS A 192 15.31 -14.68 7.71
N ASP A 193 14.62 -15.20 6.70
CA ASP A 193 15.05 -15.18 5.31
C ASP A 193 14.43 -14.00 4.53
N PHE A 194 13.20 -13.66 4.83
CA PHE A 194 12.47 -12.49 4.33
C PHE A 194 11.59 -11.90 5.43
N PHE A 195 10.96 -10.76 5.17
CA PHE A 195 10.11 -10.09 6.15
C PHE A 195 8.74 -9.80 5.55
N LEU A 196 7.66 -10.14 6.29
CA LEU A 196 6.28 -9.93 5.85
C LEU A 196 5.50 -9.15 6.89
N ALA A 197 4.78 -8.11 6.44
CA ALA A 197 3.94 -7.26 7.28
C ALA A 197 2.67 -6.83 6.54
N PHE A 198 1.70 -6.34 7.31
CA PHE A 198 0.52 -5.65 6.83
C PHE A 198 0.54 -4.19 7.30
N SER A 199 0.10 -3.28 6.44
CA SER A 199 -0.02 -1.86 6.79
C SER A 199 -1.10 -1.18 5.95
N PRO A 200 -2.32 -0.92 6.48
CA PRO A 200 -3.41 -0.37 5.68
C PRO A 200 -3.17 1.08 5.28
N GLU A 201 -3.70 1.48 4.12
CA GLU A 201 -3.91 2.89 3.82
C GLU A 201 -5.14 3.43 4.57
N ARG A 202 -4.99 4.59 5.21
CA ARG A 202 -6.01 5.18 6.08
C ARG A 202 -6.47 6.57 5.65
N VAL A 203 -5.91 7.12 4.58
CA VAL A 203 -6.28 8.45 4.08
C VAL A 203 -7.58 8.37 3.30
N ASP A 204 -8.47 9.33 3.54
CA ASP A 204 -9.66 9.54 2.73
C ASP A 204 -9.29 10.38 1.51
N PRO A 205 -9.59 9.92 0.27
CA PRO A 205 -9.29 10.68 -0.95
C PRO A 205 -9.88 12.10 -0.90
N GLY A 206 -9.12 13.07 -1.41
CA GLY A 206 -9.55 14.47 -1.49
C GLY A 206 -9.39 15.28 -0.19
N ARG A 207 -8.84 14.72 0.88
CA ARG A 207 -8.48 15.50 2.09
C ARG A 207 -7.22 16.32 1.86
N THR A 208 -7.19 17.53 2.41
CA THR A 208 -6.04 18.46 2.32
C THR A 208 -5.27 18.58 3.62
N ASP A 209 -5.89 18.24 4.76
CA ASP A 209 -5.34 18.32 6.10
C ASP A 209 -4.57 17.03 6.51
N TRP A 210 -5.04 15.87 6.05
CA TRP A 210 -4.43 14.57 6.28
C TRP A 210 -4.02 13.94 4.95
N THR A 211 -2.75 13.57 4.87
CA THR A 211 -2.12 12.97 3.71
C THR A 211 -1.52 11.62 4.11
N THR A 212 -1.13 10.77 3.17
CA THR A 212 -0.43 9.51 3.45
C THR A 212 0.80 9.71 4.33
N ARG A 213 1.46 10.86 4.28
CA ARG A 213 2.67 11.16 5.07
C ARG A 213 2.39 11.43 6.55
N ASN A 214 1.39 12.28 6.85
CA ASN A 214 1.11 12.74 8.22
C ASN A 214 0.00 11.94 8.93
N THR A 215 -0.73 11.09 8.20
CA THR A 215 -1.66 10.13 8.82
C THR A 215 -0.87 9.03 9.52
N PRO A 216 -1.11 8.76 10.84
CA PRO A 216 -0.39 7.71 11.55
C PRO A 216 -0.54 6.36 10.86
N LYS A 217 0.58 5.73 10.49
CA LYS A 217 0.63 4.46 9.74
C LYS A 217 0.62 3.28 10.70
N VAL A 218 -0.42 2.45 10.66
CA VAL A 218 -0.52 1.22 11.46
C VAL A 218 0.30 0.12 10.78
N ILE A 219 1.07 -0.65 11.55
CA ILE A 219 1.93 -1.72 11.02
C ILE A 219 1.82 -2.96 11.91
N GLY A 220 1.51 -4.11 11.31
CA GLY A 220 1.55 -5.42 11.94
C GLY A 220 2.52 -6.35 11.21
N GLY A 221 3.53 -6.87 11.90
CA GLY A 221 4.49 -7.82 11.33
C GLY A 221 4.15 -9.27 11.69
N VAL A 222 4.37 -10.23 10.77
CA VAL A 222 4.18 -11.66 11.03
C VAL A 222 5.07 -12.15 12.20
N THR A 223 6.24 -11.53 12.35
CA THR A 223 7.15 -11.73 13.49
C THR A 223 7.64 -10.38 14.01
N PRO A 224 8.23 -10.34 15.23
CA PRO A 224 8.87 -9.10 15.72
C PRO A 224 9.98 -8.59 14.80
N ALA A 225 10.68 -9.46 14.07
CA ALA A 225 11.69 -9.06 13.09
C ALA A 225 11.04 -8.43 11.85
N CYS A 226 9.93 -8.99 11.36
CA CYS A 226 9.13 -8.43 10.28
C CYS A 226 8.61 -7.02 10.62
N LEU A 227 8.09 -6.85 11.84
CA LEU A 227 7.62 -5.54 12.32
C LEU A 227 8.75 -4.51 12.32
N ARG A 228 9.96 -4.89 12.79
CA ARG A 228 11.12 -3.97 12.79
C ARG A 228 11.57 -3.60 11.38
N ALA A 229 11.60 -4.56 10.45
CA ALA A 229 11.97 -4.31 9.07
C ALA A 229 10.96 -3.37 8.38
N ALA A 230 9.65 -3.63 8.51
CA ALA A 230 8.60 -2.78 7.96
C ALA A 230 8.59 -1.39 8.61
N SER A 231 8.84 -1.28 9.92
CA SER A 231 8.98 0.01 10.60
C SER A 231 10.18 0.82 10.10
N ALA A 232 11.30 0.17 9.78
CA ALA A 232 12.46 0.86 9.20
C ALA A 232 12.18 1.36 7.78
N TYR A 233 11.43 0.58 6.98
CA TYR A 233 10.99 0.96 5.64
C TYR A 233 10.14 2.24 5.67
N TYR A 234 9.07 2.28 6.50
CA TYR A 234 8.20 3.45 6.57
C TYR A 234 8.78 4.62 7.36
N GLY A 235 9.71 4.38 8.28
CA GLY A 235 10.21 5.39 9.21
C GLY A 235 10.94 6.58 8.56
N GLN A 236 11.30 6.48 7.28
CA GLN A 236 11.89 7.59 6.53
C GLN A 236 10.85 8.40 5.75
N ALA A 237 9.66 7.86 5.54
CA ALA A 237 8.61 8.42 4.69
C ALA A 237 7.40 8.92 5.47
N MET A 238 7.06 8.27 6.60
CA MET A 238 5.87 8.55 7.42
C MET A 238 6.27 9.26 8.72
N GLU A 239 5.44 10.22 9.15
CA GLU A 239 5.72 11.01 10.37
C GLU A 239 5.48 10.22 11.66
N THR A 240 4.48 9.33 11.66
CA THR A 240 4.10 8.56 12.84
C THR A 240 3.81 7.13 12.47
N LEU A 241 4.45 6.19 13.18
CA LEU A 241 4.21 4.76 13.05
C LEU A 241 3.51 4.22 14.30
N ILE A 242 2.49 3.40 14.11
CA ILE A 242 1.72 2.74 15.17
C ILE A 242 1.92 1.22 15.02
N PRO A 243 2.92 0.64 15.68
CA PRO A 243 3.12 -0.80 15.66
C PRO A 243 2.02 -1.50 16.46
N VAL A 244 1.48 -2.59 15.88
CA VAL A 244 0.52 -3.48 16.53
C VAL A 244 1.07 -4.90 16.62
N SER A 245 0.41 -5.76 17.40
CA SER A 245 0.93 -7.08 17.78
C SER A 245 1.00 -8.09 16.64
N SER A 246 0.17 -7.94 15.60
CA SER A 246 0.11 -8.88 14.48
C SER A 246 -0.45 -8.23 13.21
N PRO A 247 -0.29 -8.85 12.03
CA PRO A 247 -0.95 -8.42 10.80
C PRO A 247 -2.47 -8.36 10.94
N GLU A 248 -3.09 -9.35 11.57
CA GLU A 248 -4.54 -9.43 11.79
C GLU A 248 -5.08 -8.25 12.60
N ALA A 249 -4.32 -7.78 13.60
CA ALA A 249 -4.67 -6.59 14.35
C ALA A 249 -4.65 -5.33 13.48
N ALA A 250 -3.69 -5.21 12.57
CA ALA A 250 -3.60 -4.10 11.64
C ALA A 250 -4.70 -4.18 10.55
N GLU A 251 -4.99 -5.37 10.02
CA GLU A 251 -6.09 -5.64 9.08
C GLU A 251 -7.44 -5.26 9.70
N LEU A 252 -7.73 -5.75 10.91
CA LEU A 252 -8.97 -5.46 11.61
C LEU A 252 -9.10 -3.97 11.98
N THR A 253 -8.01 -3.27 12.26
CA THR A 253 -8.03 -1.83 12.56
C THR A 253 -8.69 -1.04 11.44
N LYS A 254 -8.31 -1.30 10.18
CA LYS A 254 -8.89 -0.62 9.01
C LYS A 254 -10.39 -0.90 8.88
N LEU A 255 -10.78 -2.16 8.98
CA LEU A 255 -12.19 -2.56 8.88
C LEU A 255 -13.02 -1.94 10.01
N PHE A 256 -12.49 -1.92 11.24
CA PHE A 256 -13.17 -1.33 12.38
C PHE A 256 -13.39 0.19 12.22
N GLU A 257 -12.39 0.93 11.69
CA GLU A 257 -12.53 2.35 11.40
C GLU A 257 -13.66 2.62 10.39
N ASN A 258 -13.73 1.84 9.31
CA ASN A 258 -14.74 1.99 8.30
C ASN A 258 -16.12 1.53 8.78
N THR A 259 -16.21 0.43 9.55
CA THR A 259 -17.45 -0.01 10.20
C THR A 259 -17.97 1.05 11.17
N PHE A 260 -17.10 1.63 12.02
CA PHE A 260 -17.47 2.72 12.90
C PHE A 260 -18.08 3.91 12.14
N ARG A 261 -17.46 4.32 11.05
CA ARG A 261 -17.95 5.40 10.19
C ARG A 261 -19.31 5.04 9.57
N SER A 262 -19.44 3.85 9.00
CA SER A 262 -20.67 3.34 8.38
C SER A 262 -21.85 3.34 9.35
N VAL A 263 -21.67 2.77 10.54
CA VAL A 263 -22.71 2.69 11.59
C VAL A 263 -23.15 4.09 12.03
N ASN A 264 -22.22 5.01 12.24
CA ASN A 264 -22.56 6.37 12.70
C ASN A 264 -23.20 7.22 11.62
N ILE A 265 -22.84 7.06 10.34
CA ILE A 265 -23.56 7.71 9.23
C ILE A 265 -24.97 7.13 9.12
N GLY A 266 -25.13 5.80 9.23
CA GLY A 266 -26.44 5.14 9.28
C GLY A 266 -27.31 5.68 10.41
N LEU A 267 -26.75 5.82 11.62
CA LEU A 267 -27.44 6.41 12.77
C LEU A 267 -27.91 7.86 12.51
N ALA A 268 -27.05 8.68 11.87
CA ALA A 268 -27.42 10.06 11.53
C ALA A 268 -28.56 10.10 10.50
N ASN A 269 -28.56 9.17 9.52
CA ASN A 269 -29.65 9.06 8.54
C ASN A 269 -30.97 8.62 9.22
N GLU A 270 -30.94 7.64 10.13
CA GLU A 270 -32.12 7.24 10.90
C GLU A 270 -32.64 8.38 11.78
N LEU A 271 -31.76 9.17 12.40
CA LEU A 271 -32.14 10.37 13.14
C LEU A 271 -32.88 11.38 12.25
N GLN A 272 -32.43 11.60 11.02
CA GLN A 272 -33.10 12.47 10.07
C GLN A 272 -34.53 12.02 9.80
N LEU A 273 -34.75 10.71 9.57
CA LEU A 273 -36.08 10.15 9.36
C LEU A 273 -36.99 10.30 10.59
N MET A 274 -36.41 10.18 11.81
CA MET A 274 -37.14 10.43 13.07
C MET A 274 -37.52 11.91 13.21
N CYS A 275 -36.59 12.82 12.97
CA CYS A 275 -36.82 14.27 13.05
C CYS A 275 -37.90 14.74 12.06
N ASP A 276 -37.87 14.19 10.83
CA ASP A 276 -38.90 14.49 9.82
C ASP A 276 -40.31 14.14 10.32
N LYS A 277 -40.49 12.97 10.92
CA LYS A 277 -41.76 12.53 11.52
C LYS A 277 -42.19 13.36 12.73
N LEU A 278 -41.25 13.92 13.47
CA LEU A 278 -41.52 14.76 14.66
C LEU A 278 -41.64 16.24 14.34
N GLY A 279 -41.43 16.66 13.10
CA GLY A 279 -41.41 18.07 12.68
C GLY A 279 -40.22 18.85 13.25
N LEU A 280 -39.06 18.18 13.46
CA LEU A 280 -37.82 18.75 13.98
C LEU A 280 -36.79 18.90 12.86
N ASP A 281 -35.86 19.83 13.03
CA ASP A 281 -34.67 19.93 12.18
C ASP A 281 -33.55 19.02 12.71
N ALA A 282 -33.19 18.00 11.92
CA ALA A 282 -32.13 17.06 12.31
C ALA A 282 -30.76 17.73 12.44
N TRP A 283 -30.48 18.75 11.62
CA TRP A 283 -29.20 19.50 11.68
C TRP A 283 -29.09 20.28 12.98
N GLU A 284 -30.19 20.94 13.42
CA GLU A 284 -30.23 21.62 14.72
C GLU A 284 -29.98 20.66 15.87
N VAL A 285 -30.61 19.50 15.85
CA VAL A 285 -30.42 18.47 16.89
C VAL A 285 -28.98 17.96 16.93
N ILE A 286 -28.38 17.67 15.76
CA ILE A 286 -27.00 17.20 15.66
C ILE A 286 -26.01 18.29 16.11
N ASP A 287 -26.22 19.53 15.71
CA ASP A 287 -25.36 20.66 16.07
C ASP A 287 -25.43 20.94 17.57
N ALA A 288 -26.62 20.88 18.17
CA ALA A 288 -26.77 20.99 19.61
C ALA A 288 -26.07 19.85 20.34
N ALA A 289 -26.19 18.59 19.88
CA ALA A 289 -25.51 17.44 20.45
C ALA A 289 -23.98 17.57 20.36
N ALA A 290 -23.46 18.14 19.26
CA ALA A 290 -22.03 18.36 19.02
C ALA A 290 -21.38 19.39 19.96
N THR A 291 -22.18 20.20 20.65
CA THR A 291 -21.66 21.12 21.69
C THR A 291 -21.14 20.39 22.92
N LYS A 292 -21.52 19.10 23.11
CA LYS A 292 -21.02 18.29 24.21
C LYS A 292 -19.53 17.93 23.94
N PRO A 293 -18.58 18.31 24.83
CA PRO A 293 -17.16 18.18 24.55
C PRO A 293 -16.60 16.75 24.71
N PHE A 294 -17.42 15.78 25.08
CA PHE A 294 -17.02 14.37 25.26
C PHE A 294 -18.18 13.42 24.97
N GLY A 295 -17.84 12.18 24.52
CA GLY A 295 -18.81 11.10 24.34
C GLY A 295 -19.78 11.33 23.16
N PHE A 296 -19.51 12.25 22.25
CA PHE A 296 -20.24 12.49 21.01
C PHE A 296 -19.25 12.86 19.92
N MET A 297 -19.39 12.22 18.74
CA MET A 297 -18.69 12.57 17.52
C MET A 297 -19.73 12.93 16.47
N LYS A 298 -19.57 14.11 15.85
CA LYS A 298 -20.54 14.62 14.89
C LYS A 298 -20.49 13.84 13.58
N PHE A 299 -21.63 13.27 13.19
CA PHE A 299 -21.92 12.78 11.84
C PHE A 299 -23.16 13.48 11.33
N THR A 300 -23.24 13.66 10.02
CA THR A 300 -24.36 14.35 9.38
C THR A 300 -25.09 13.41 8.43
N PRO A 301 -26.42 13.54 8.30
CA PRO A 301 -27.18 12.75 7.36
C PRO A 301 -26.85 13.11 5.91
N GLY A 302 -27.06 12.15 5.02
CA GLY A 302 -26.82 12.27 3.58
C GLY A 302 -27.66 11.26 2.79
N PRO A 303 -27.46 11.16 1.45
CA PRO A 303 -28.24 10.28 0.59
C PRO A 303 -27.90 8.78 0.75
N GLY A 304 -27.08 8.42 1.69
CA GLY A 304 -26.62 7.06 2.00
C GLY A 304 -25.34 7.09 2.82
N LEU A 305 -24.59 6.00 2.83
CA LEU A 305 -23.30 5.94 3.55
C LEU A 305 -22.24 6.81 2.87
N GLY A 306 -22.31 6.97 1.56
CA GLY A 306 -21.36 7.74 0.75
C GLY A 306 -19.99 7.07 0.64
N GLY A 307 -19.13 7.68 -0.20
CA GLY A 307 -17.77 7.21 -0.40
C GLY A 307 -17.67 5.97 -1.31
N HIS A 308 -16.43 5.69 -1.73
CA HIS A 308 -16.11 4.53 -2.60
C HIS A 308 -15.81 3.29 -1.76
N CYS A 309 -15.14 3.45 -0.61
CA CYS A 309 -14.61 2.34 0.20
C CYS A 309 -15.62 1.83 1.24
N ILE A 310 -16.35 2.74 1.94
CA ILE A 310 -17.24 2.36 3.04
C ILE A 310 -18.29 1.30 2.67
N PRO A 311 -18.94 1.35 1.49
CA PRO A 311 -19.90 0.31 1.09
C PRO A 311 -19.26 -1.05 0.77
N ILE A 312 -17.94 -1.10 0.63
CA ILE A 312 -17.17 -2.29 0.22
C ILE A 312 -16.52 -2.96 1.42
N ASP A 313 -15.97 -2.18 2.35
CA ASP A 313 -15.29 -2.62 3.56
C ASP A 313 -16.30 -3.02 4.67
#